data_3889d520d472eb8b9f6e8459620a369b
#
_entry.id   3889d520d472eb8b9f6e8459620a369b
#
_cell.length_a   1.000
_cell.length_b   1.000
_cell.length_c   1.000
_cell.angle_alpha   90.00
_cell.angle_beta   90.00
_cell.angle_gamma   90.00
#
_symmetry.space_group_name_H-M   'P 1'
#
loop_
_entity.id
_entity.type
_entity.pdbx_description
1 polymer ?
#
loop_
_entity_poly.entity_id
_entity_poly.type
_entity_poly.pdbx_seq_one_letter_code
_entity_poly.pdbx_strand_id
1 'polypeptide(L)'
;MPVNLKPLTIASISPIKGISLGTAKAHIKKPNRKDLLLVTIAEGSRVSGVFTQNAFCAAPVLLCKEHLKNESDIRALIINTGCANAGTGEEGILKAKETCQAVSELLSINSRQVLPFSTGVILESLPIDKIKNGLPDTVKNLDPAHWFDAAEAIMTTDIAPKGASRRIKIQDREIFISGVSKGSGMIHPNMATMLSFIATDASINQILLDKLLKEVTQQSFNCITVDGDTSTNDSFI
;
A
#
# COMPACT_ATOMS: atom_id res chain seq x y z
N MET A 1 -15.35 -12.56 14.49
CA MET A 1 -15.09 -11.17 14.94
C MET A 1 -13.69 -11.11 15.50
N PRO A 2 -12.89 -10.07 15.25
CA PRO A 2 -11.60 -9.94 15.90
C PRO A 2 -11.82 -9.80 17.41
N VAL A 3 -11.14 -10.65 18.17
CA VAL A 3 -11.25 -10.68 19.63
C VAL A 3 -10.29 -9.63 20.18
N ASN A 4 -10.78 -8.76 21.10
CA ASN A 4 -9.98 -7.73 21.76
C ASN A 4 -9.38 -6.64 20.85
N LEU A 5 -9.83 -6.49 19.62
CA LEU A 5 -9.40 -5.40 18.76
C LEU A 5 -10.23 -4.15 19.07
N LYS A 6 -9.55 -3.09 19.54
CA LYS A 6 -10.20 -1.78 19.65
C LYS A 6 -10.51 -1.27 18.23
N PRO A 7 -11.73 -0.78 17.97
CA PRO A 7 -12.06 -0.18 16.69
C PRO A 7 -11.09 0.94 16.33
N LEU A 8 -10.63 0.95 15.09
CA LEU A 8 -9.88 2.08 14.56
C LEU A 8 -10.79 3.31 14.51
N THR A 9 -10.27 4.46 14.91
CA THR A 9 -10.96 5.75 14.81
C THR A 9 -10.06 6.75 14.11
N ILE A 10 -10.64 7.81 13.56
CA ILE A 10 -9.88 8.89 12.91
C ILE A 10 -8.82 9.46 13.86
N ALA A 11 -9.18 9.67 15.13
CA ALA A 11 -8.27 10.22 16.15
C ALA A 11 -7.17 9.25 16.59
N SER A 12 -7.24 7.97 16.23
CA SER A 12 -6.27 6.96 16.68
C SER A 12 -5.02 6.85 15.81
N ILE A 13 -4.97 7.55 14.68
CA ILE A 13 -3.80 7.56 13.79
C ILE A 13 -3.31 8.99 13.60
N SER A 14 -2.05 9.22 13.91
CA SER A 14 -1.41 10.52 13.74
C SER A 14 -0.99 10.75 12.29
N PRO A 15 -1.18 11.96 11.75
CA PRO A 15 -0.59 12.35 10.47
C PRO A 15 0.94 12.24 10.51
N ILE A 16 1.54 11.92 9.37
CA ILE A 16 2.98 11.86 9.20
C ILE A 16 3.40 12.99 8.26
N LYS A 17 4.36 13.79 8.70
CA LYS A 17 4.88 14.90 7.88
C LYS A 17 5.42 14.38 6.55
N GLY A 18 4.96 14.97 5.46
CA GLY A 18 5.40 14.58 4.11
C GLY A 18 4.59 13.46 3.47
N ILE A 19 3.54 12.98 4.14
CA ILE A 19 2.60 11.99 3.61
C ILE A 19 1.22 12.61 3.50
N SER A 20 0.55 12.44 2.36
CA SER A 20 -0.86 12.74 2.18
C SER A 20 -1.57 11.57 1.50
N LEU A 21 -2.82 11.33 1.89
CA LEU A 21 -3.61 10.18 1.45
C LEU A 21 -4.93 10.67 0.85
N GLY A 22 -5.25 10.17 -0.34
CA GLY A 22 -6.49 10.51 -1.02
C GLY A 22 -7.19 9.25 -1.51
N THR A 23 -8.51 9.16 -1.33
CA THR A 23 -9.29 7.98 -1.71
C THR A 23 -10.38 8.32 -2.69
N ALA A 24 -10.78 7.35 -3.51
CA ALA A 24 -11.92 7.46 -4.40
C ALA A 24 -12.76 6.19 -4.45
N LYS A 25 -13.98 6.33 -4.92
CA LYS A 25 -14.88 5.24 -5.32
C LYS A 25 -14.79 5.07 -6.83
N ALA A 26 -13.79 4.35 -7.30
CA ALA A 26 -13.58 4.10 -8.74
C ALA A 26 -14.51 3.01 -9.30
N HIS A 27 -15.30 2.35 -8.44
CA HIS A 27 -16.22 1.28 -8.81
C HIS A 27 -15.52 0.11 -9.54
N ILE A 28 -14.33 -0.25 -9.06
CA ILE A 28 -13.49 -1.30 -9.65
C ILE A 28 -14.25 -2.63 -9.65
N LYS A 29 -14.79 -3.05 -8.52
CA LYS A 29 -15.56 -4.29 -8.40
C LYS A 29 -16.94 -4.07 -7.75
N LYS A 30 -16.99 -3.36 -6.63
CA LYS A 30 -18.23 -3.14 -5.86
C LYS A 30 -18.65 -1.66 -5.92
N PRO A 31 -19.95 -1.35 -6.07
CA PRO A 31 -20.42 0.02 -6.01
C PRO A 31 -20.30 0.58 -4.57
N ASN A 32 -20.25 1.90 -4.48
CA ASN A 32 -20.32 2.67 -3.23
C ASN A 32 -19.24 2.35 -2.18
N ARG A 33 -18.08 1.83 -2.59
CA ARG A 33 -16.95 1.55 -1.75
C ARG A 33 -15.75 2.39 -2.17
N LYS A 34 -14.95 2.87 -1.21
CA LYS A 34 -13.61 3.36 -1.49
C LYS A 34 -12.76 2.16 -1.94
N ASP A 35 -12.25 2.21 -3.14
CA ASP A 35 -11.51 1.10 -3.78
C ASP A 35 -10.26 1.57 -4.54
N LEU A 36 -9.95 2.87 -4.41
CA LEU A 36 -8.73 3.47 -4.91
C LEU A 36 -8.13 4.37 -3.83
N LEU A 37 -6.84 4.19 -3.55
CA LEU A 37 -6.05 4.99 -2.60
C LEU A 37 -4.80 5.49 -3.30
N LEU A 38 -4.57 6.79 -3.25
CA LEU A 38 -3.33 7.44 -3.63
C LEU A 38 -2.61 7.92 -2.36
N VAL A 39 -1.35 7.57 -2.22
CA VAL A 39 -0.47 8.13 -1.19
C VAL A 39 0.60 8.95 -1.87
N THR A 40 0.75 10.20 -1.50
CA THR A 40 1.85 11.05 -1.96
C THR A 40 2.94 11.13 -0.89
N ILE A 41 4.18 11.17 -1.34
CA ILE A 41 5.38 11.12 -0.51
C ILE A 41 6.24 12.34 -0.85
N ALA A 42 6.66 13.08 0.17
CA ALA A 42 7.49 14.27 -0.02
C ALA A 42 8.85 13.91 -0.65
N GLU A 43 9.38 14.84 -1.42
CA GLU A 43 10.70 14.73 -2.02
C GLU A 43 11.80 14.52 -0.99
N GLY A 44 12.79 13.69 -1.32
CA GLY A 44 13.88 13.32 -0.43
C GLY A 44 13.54 12.26 0.61
N SER A 45 12.30 11.75 0.63
CA SER A 45 11.93 10.62 1.47
C SER A 45 12.60 9.34 1.00
N ARG A 46 12.71 8.37 1.91
CA ARG A 46 13.23 7.03 1.61
C ARG A 46 12.09 6.03 1.65
N VAL A 47 12.08 5.12 0.69
CA VAL A 47 11.07 4.05 0.61
C VAL A 47 11.77 2.71 0.53
N SER A 48 11.28 1.74 1.29
CA SER A 48 11.73 0.35 1.26
C SER A 48 10.54 -0.57 1.15
N GLY A 49 10.73 -1.76 0.58
CA GLY A 49 9.64 -2.70 0.38
C GLY A 49 10.09 -4.16 0.55
N VAL A 50 9.25 -4.95 1.21
CA VAL A 50 9.34 -6.41 1.17
C VAL A 50 8.09 -6.97 0.52
N PHE A 51 8.26 -8.03 -0.25
CA PHE A 51 7.23 -8.54 -1.16
C PHE A 51 7.11 -10.04 -1.07
N THR A 52 5.97 -10.56 -1.52
CA THR A 52 5.74 -11.99 -1.62
C THR A 52 6.88 -12.74 -2.31
N GLN A 53 7.16 -13.93 -1.81
CA GLN A 53 8.11 -14.89 -2.39
C GLN A 53 7.40 -15.92 -3.27
N ASN A 54 6.08 -15.78 -3.48
CA ASN A 54 5.32 -16.65 -4.36
C ASN A 54 5.88 -16.58 -5.79
N ALA A 55 6.14 -17.74 -6.39
CA ALA A 55 6.61 -17.82 -7.78
C ALA A 55 5.59 -17.25 -8.77
N PHE A 56 4.30 -17.30 -8.44
CA PHE A 56 3.20 -16.70 -9.21
C PHE A 56 2.98 -15.24 -8.78
N CYS A 57 4.01 -14.42 -8.92
CA CYS A 57 4.02 -13.04 -8.48
C CYS A 57 3.13 -12.16 -9.36
N ALA A 58 2.30 -11.32 -8.75
CA ALA A 58 1.41 -10.41 -9.46
C ALA A 58 2.18 -9.29 -10.19
N ALA A 59 1.61 -8.80 -11.29
CA ALA A 59 2.19 -7.73 -12.11
C ALA A 59 2.60 -6.48 -11.31
N PRO A 60 1.78 -5.92 -10.39
CA PRO A 60 2.16 -4.77 -9.61
C PRO A 60 3.38 -5.04 -8.71
N VAL A 61 3.51 -6.24 -8.15
CA VAL A 61 4.68 -6.61 -7.33
C VAL A 61 5.96 -6.63 -8.14
N LEU A 62 5.91 -7.18 -9.36
CA LEU A 62 7.07 -7.20 -10.28
C LEU A 62 7.51 -5.77 -10.60
N LEU A 63 6.54 -4.90 -10.89
CA LEU A 63 6.82 -3.49 -11.22
C LEU A 63 7.34 -2.71 -10.00
N CYS A 64 6.81 -2.93 -8.80
CA CYS A 64 7.34 -2.34 -7.57
C CYS A 64 8.81 -2.71 -7.34
N LYS A 65 9.15 -4.00 -7.50
CA LYS A 65 10.54 -4.47 -7.37
C LYS A 65 11.47 -3.82 -8.41
N GLU A 66 10.99 -3.64 -9.65
CA GLU A 66 11.73 -2.94 -10.71
C GLU A 66 11.96 -1.46 -10.36
N HIS A 67 10.90 -0.75 -9.96
CA HIS A 67 10.98 0.68 -9.64
C HIS A 67 11.87 0.94 -8.44
N LEU A 68 11.70 0.20 -7.33
CA LEU A 68 12.54 0.36 -6.13
C LEU A 68 14.03 0.05 -6.38
N LYS A 69 14.35 -0.82 -7.34
CA LYS A 69 15.73 -1.11 -7.71
C LYS A 69 16.38 0.02 -8.51
N ASN A 70 15.60 0.69 -9.35
CA ASN A 70 16.09 1.62 -10.36
C ASN A 70 15.84 3.09 -10.02
N GLU A 71 14.99 3.36 -9.02
CA GLU A 71 14.59 4.71 -8.61
C GLU A 71 14.75 4.88 -7.09
N SER A 72 15.47 5.90 -6.69
CA SER A 72 15.73 6.20 -5.27
C SER A 72 14.76 7.22 -4.67
N ASP A 73 13.96 7.89 -5.50
CA ASP A 73 13.02 8.94 -5.10
C ASP A 73 11.58 8.56 -5.46
N ILE A 74 11.02 7.62 -4.70
CA ILE A 74 9.60 7.25 -4.84
C ILE A 74 8.73 8.37 -4.29
N ARG A 75 7.75 8.81 -5.08
CA ARG A 75 6.91 9.99 -4.80
C ARG A 75 5.44 9.63 -4.60
N ALA A 76 5.00 8.46 -5.05
CA ALA A 76 3.61 8.06 -4.90
C ALA A 76 3.46 6.54 -4.78
N LEU A 77 2.41 6.13 -4.03
CA LEU A 77 1.88 4.77 -4.04
C LEU A 77 0.45 4.84 -4.55
N ILE A 78 0.06 3.94 -5.45
CA ILE A 78 -1.31 3.80 -5.92
C ILE A 78 -1.81 2.39 -5.63
N ILE A 79 -2.92 2.29 -4.92
CA ILE A 79 -3.48 1.01 -4.47
C ILE A 79 -4.90 0.89 -4.99
N ASN A 80 -5.19 -0.20 -5.69
CA ASN A 80 -6.55 -0.56 -6.07
C ASN A 80 -7.04 -1.81 -5.34
N THR A 81 -8.33 -1.86 -5.03
CA THR A 81 -8.98 -3.03 -4.44
C THR A 81 -10.10 -3.58 -5.34
N GLY A 82 -10.30 -4.90 -5.29
CA GLY A 82 -11.30 -5.61 -6.08
C GLY A 82 -10.75 -6.43 -7.24
N CYS A 83 -9.59 -6.07 -7.79
CA CYS A 83 -8.85 -6.82 -8.81
C CYS A 83 -7.39 -6.91 -8.37
N ALA A 84 -6.83 -8.12 -8.34
CA ALA A 84 -5.45 -8.37 -7.90
C ALA A 84 -4.41 -8.11 -8.99
N ASN A 85 -4.82 -8.04 -10.25
CA ASN A 85 -3.92 -7.98 -11.40
C ASN A 85 -2.82 -9.06 -11.33
N ALA A 86 -3.23 -10.28 -10.98
CA ALA A 86 -2.37 -11.45 -10.83
C ALA A 86 -2.81 -12.54 -11.82
N GLY A 87 -1.83 -13.25 -12.40
CA GLY A 87 -2.08 -14.24 -13.45
C GLY A 87 -2.52 -13.66 -14.79
N THR A 88 -2.25 -12.39 -15.02
CA THR A 88 -2.69 -11.62 -16.21
C THR A 88 -1.58 -11.43 -17.26
N GLY A 89 -0.41 -12.05 -17.04
CA GLY A 89 0.69 -12.04 -17.99
C GLY A 89 1.18 -10.63 -18.36
N GLU A 90 1.59 -10.46 -19.61
CA GLU A 90 2.10 -9.18 -20.12
C GLU A 90 1.05 -8.06 -20.08
N GLU A 91 -0.23 -8.39 -20.33
CA GLU A 91 -1.32 -7.43 -20.24
C GLU A 91 -1.39 -6.78 -18.86
N GLY A 92 -1.23 -7.59 -17.80
CA GLY A 92 -1.22 -7.08 -16.42
C GLY A 92 -0.06 -6.13 -16.13
N ILE A 93 1.12 -6.42 -16.68
CA ILE A 93 2.30 -5.53 -16.57
C ILE A 93 2.03 -4.21 -17.30
N LEU A 94 1.48 -4.25 -18.52
CA LEU A 94 1.13 -3.05 -19.27
C LEU A 94 0.13 -2.18 -18.51
N LYS A 95 -0.93 -2.76 -17.96
CA LYS A 95 -1.95 -2.04 -17.19
C LYS A 95 -1.40 -1.47 -15.87
N ALA A 96 -0.48 -2.16 -15.20
CA ALA A 96 0.22 -1.62 -14.05
C ALA A 96 1.09 -0.40 -14.43
N LYS A 97 1.81 -0.45 -15.56
CA LYS A 97 2.57 0.68 -16.10
C LYS A 97 1.67 1.85 -16.50
N GLU A 98 0.53 1.58 -17.13
CA GLU A 98 -0.45 2.61 -17.46
C GLU A 98 -1.03 3.29 -16.20
N THR A 99 -1.23 2.53 -15.12
CA THR A 99 -1.64 3.09 -13.83
C THR A 99 -0.59 4.05 -13.29
N CYS A 100 0.69 3.66 -13.30
CA CYS A 100 1.79 4.53 -12.89
C CYS A 100 1.89 5.78 -13.77
N GLN A 101 1.72 5.64 -15.08
CA GLN A 101 1.76 6.74 -16.02
C GLN A 101 0.64 7.76 -15.73
N ALA A 102 -0.59 7.29 -15.54
CA ALA A 102 -1.74 8.16 -15.24
C ALA A 102 -1.55 8.94 -13.92
N VAL A 103 -0.99 8.30 -12.89
CA VAL A 103 -0.66 8.98 -11.62
C VAL A 103 0.45 10.01 -11.85
N SER A 104 1.48 9.66 -12.60
CA SER A 104 2.63 10.55 -12.83
C SER A 104 2.25 11.82 -13.58
N GLU A 105 1.34 11.74 -14.53
CA GLU A 105 0.80 12.90 -15.25
C GLU A 105 0.04 13.85 -14.33
N LEU A 106 -0.79 13.33 -13.42
CA LEU A 106 -1.55 14.15 -12.47
C LEU A 106 -0.67 14.82 -11.41
N LEU A 107 0.41 14.15 -11.01
CA LEU A 107 1.33 14.66 -9.98
C LEU A 107 2.55 15.39 -10.54
N SER A 108 2.74 15.44 -11.87
CA SER A 108 3.91 16.01 -12.55
C SER A 108 5.24 15.40 -12.05
N ILE A 109 5.29 14.07 -11.94
CA ILE A 109 6.45 13.27 -11.54
C ILE A 109 6.78 12.23 -12.61
N ASN A 110 7.88 11.47 -12.44
CA ASN A 110 8.19 10.37 -13.34
C ASN A 110 7.35 9.13 -12.99
N SER A 111 6.90 8.36 -13.98
CA SER A 111 6.11 7.13 -13.77
C SER A 111 6.86 6.07 -12.95
N ARG A 112 8.19 6.04 -13.00
CA ARG A 112 9.02 5.16 -12.17
C ARG A 112 9.05 5.56 -10.70
N GLN A 113 8.66 6.78 -10.36
CA GLN A 113 8.51 7.25 -8.98
C GLN A 113 7.17 6.83 -8.35
N VAL A 114 6.37 6.04 -9.07
CA VAL A 114 5.08 5.53 -8.61
C VAL A 114 5.16 4.03 -8.40
N LEU A 115 4.74 3.55 -7.23
CA LEU A 115 4.61 2.12 -6.92
C LEU A 115 3.13 1.71 -6.99
N PRO A 116 2.76 0.76 -7.86
CA PRO A 116 1.40 0.26 -7.96
C PRO A 116 1.18 -0.94 -7.04
N PHE A 117 0.01 -1.02 -6.42
CA PHE A 117 -0.43 -2.14 -5.60
C PHE A 117 -1.85 -2.53 -5.97
N SER A 118 -2.14 -3.81 -5.99
CA SER A 118 -3.46 -4.35 -6.30
C SER A 118 -3.84 -5.44 -5.32
N THR A 119 -5.12 -5.56 -5.02
CA THR A 119 -5.63 -6.66 -4.22
C THR A 119 -7.07 -6.97 -4.60
N GLY A 120 -7.46 -8.23 -4.55
CA GLY A 120 -8.81 -8.68 -4.91
C GLY A 120 -8.79 -9.99 -5.69
N VAL A 121 -9.62 -10.09 -6.72
CA VAL A 121 -9.76 -11.30 -7.53
C VAL A 121 -8.56 -11.48 -8.44
N ILE A 122 -8.00 -12.68 -8.48
CA ILE A 122 -6.93 -13.11 -9.40
C ILE A 122 -7.52 -13.56 -10.73
N LEU A 123 -6.72 -13.59 -11.80
CA LEU A 123 -7.09 -13.98 -13.18
C LEU A 123 -8.15 -13.05 -13.82
N GLU A 124 -8.39 -11.89 -13.25
CA GLU A 124 -9.22 -10.85 -13.87
C GLU A 124 -8.33 -9.72 -14.41
N SER A 125 -8.69 -9.24 -15.60
CA SER A 125 -8.01 -8.10 -16.23
C SER A 125 -8.25 -6.82 -15.41
N LEU A 126 -7.20 -6.04 -15.16
CA LEU A 126 -7.30 -4.80 -14.40
C LEU A 126 -8.16 -3.77 -15.15
N PRO A 127 -9.25 -3.23 -14.55
CA PRO A 127 -10.12 -2.26 -15.18
C PRO A 127 -9.49 -0.86 -15.17
N ILE A 128 -8.50 -0.64 -16.02
CA ILE A 128 -7.66 0.57 -16.05
C ILE A 128 -8.46 1.85 -16.24
N ASP A 129 -9.52 1.83 -17.05
CA ASP A 129 -10.36 3.01 -17.28
C ASP A 129 -11.06 3.48 -16.00
N LYS A 130 -11.52 2.55 -15.17
CA LYS A 130 -12.12 2.88 -13.87
C LYS A 130 -11.09 3.51 -12.93
N ILE A 131 -9.86 2.99 -12.93
CA ILE A 131 -8.77 3.56 -12.15
C ILE A 131 -8.49 4.98 -12.63
N LYS A 132 -8.25 5.17 -13.93
CA LYS A 132 -7.98 6.49 -14.51
C LYS A 132 -9.09 7.51 -14.21
N ASN A 133 -10.34 7.09 -14.29
CA ASN A 133 -11.48 7.95 -13.98
C ASN A 133 -11.58 8.33 -12.51
N GLY A 134 -11.12 7.46 -11.58
CA GLY A 134 -11.12 7.73 -10.15
C GLY A 134 -9.92 8.53 -9.64
N LEU A 135 -8.81 8.58 -10.41
CA LEU A 135 -7.58 9.26 -9.98
C LEU A 135 -7.75 10.75 -9.66
N PRO A 136 -8.47 11.56 -10.48
CA PRO A 136 -8.67 12.98 -10.17
C PRO A 136 -9.31 13.21 -8.80
N ASP A 137 -10.25 12.35 -8.39
CA ASP A 137 -10.89 12.46 -7.09
C ASP A 137 -9.94 12.12 -5.95
N THR A 138 -9.01 11.16 -6.15
CA THR A 138 -7.97 10.88 -5.13
C THR A 138 -7.05 12.07 -4.94
N VAL A 139 -6.63 12.72 -6.02
CA VAL A 139 -5.76 13.90 -5.96
C VAL A 139 -6.46 15.07 -5.28
N LYS A 140 -7.74 15.29 -5.62
CA LYS A 140 -8.54 16.39 -5.07
C LYS A 140 -8.72 16.30 -3.55
N ASN A 141 -8.76 15.08 -3.00
CA ASN A 141 -8.99 14.89 -1.57
C ASN A 141 -7.74 14.42 -0.80
N LEU A 142 -6.54 14.70 -1.31
CA LEU A 142 -5.30 14.44 -0.59
C LEU A 142 -5.25 15.22 0.73
N ASP A 143 -5.14 14.50 1.84
CA ASP A 143 -5.02 15.07 3.19
C ASP A 143 -4.13 14.19 4.08
N PRO A 144 -3.22 14.77 4.88
CA PRO A 144 -2.37 14.02 5.79
C PRO A 144 -3.12 13.30 6.92
N ALA A 145 -4.38 13.65 7.19
CA ALA A 145 -5.22 13.02 8.21
C ALA A 145 -6.05 11.83 7.70
N HIS A 146 -6.09 11.55 6.40
CA HIS A 146 -6.95 10.52 5.80
C HIS A 146 -6.48 9.07 5.99
N TRP A 147 -5.78 8.77 7.07
CA TRP A 147 -5.32 7.40 7.39
C TRP A 147 -6.46 6.41 7.63
N PHE A 148 -7.57 6.85 8.24
CA PHE A 148 -8.74 6.00 8.43
C PHE A 148 -9.36 5.63 7.09
N ASP A 149 -9.52 6.59 6.20
CA ASP A 149 -10.05 6.39 4.85
C ASP A 149 -9.14 5.48 4.02
N ALA A 150 -7.83 5.62 4.18
CA ALA A 150 -6.85 4.74 3.56
C ALA A 150 -7.00 3.29 4.05
N ALA A 151 -7.17 3.09 5.37
CA ALA A 151 -7.40 1.77 5.94
C ALA A 151 -8.67 1.11 5.38
N GLU A 152 -9.75 1.89 5.17
CA GLU A 152 -10.98 1.39 4.54
C GLU A 152 -10.77 1.05 3.06
N ALA A 153 -10.07 1.91 2.32
CA ALA A 153 -9.89 1.77 0.88
C ALA A 153 -9.09 0.52 0.48
N ILE A 154 -8.16 0.07 1.32
CA ILE A 154 -7.33 -1.12 1.04
C ILE A 154 -7.98 -2.44 1.46
N MET A 155 -9.10 -2.44 2.17
CA MET A 155 -9.80 -3.65 2.60
C MET A 155 -10.32 -4.46 1.41
N THR A 156 -10.43 -5.78 1.57
CA THR A 156 -11.12 -6.68 0.62
C THR A 156 -12.21 -7.48 1.30
N THR A 157 -11.85 -8.51 2.02
CA THR A 157 -12.73 -9.37 2.84
C THR A 157 -12.64 -9.05 4.33
N ASP A 158 -11.84 -8.06 4.69
CA ASP A 158 -11.72 -7.57 6.05
C ASP A 158 -13.05 -7.06 6.58
N ILE A 159 -13.33 -7.33 7.85
CA ILE A 159 -14.55 -6.90 8.53
C ILE A 159 -14.39 -5.56 9.25
N ALA A 160 -13.15 -5.09 9.42
CA ALA A 160 -12.83 -3.82 10.05
C ALA A 160 -11.53 -3.24 9.50
N PRO A 161 -11.42 -1.92 9.37
CA PRO A 161 -10.16 -1.26 9.01
C PRO A 161 -9.11 -1.47 10.10
N LYS A 162 -7.86 -1.65 9.69
CA LYS A 162 -6.73 -1.89 10.58
C LYS A 162 -5.66 -0.81 10.41
N GLY A 163 -5.28 -0.23 11.50
CA GLY A 163 -4.20 0.76 11.54
C GLY A 163 -3.68 0.94 12.96
N ALA A 164 -2.50 1.51 13.05
CA ALA A 164 -1.87 1.83 14.32
C ALA A 164 -0.99 3.06 14.19
N SER A 165 -0.85 3.79 15.29
CA SER A 165 0.07 4.91 15.40
C SER A 165 0.86 4.82 16.71
N ARG A 166 2.10 5.27 16.65
CA ARG A 166 2.97 5.40 17.84
C ARG A 166 3.70 6.73 17.78
N ARG A 167 3.86 7.32 18.95
CA ARG A 167 4.73 8.45 19.19
C ARG A 167 5.85 7.98 20.10
N ILE A 168 7.07 8.20 19.68
CA ILE A 168 8.27 7.86 20.44
C ILE A 168 9.16 9.08 20.55
N LYS A 169 9.97 9.14 21.59
CA LYS A 169 10.98 10.18 21.76
C LYS A 169 12.36 9.56 21.57
N ILE A 170 13.11 10.09 20.62
CA ILE A 170 14.51 9.72 20.40
C ILE A 170 15.35 10.95 20.66
N GLN A 171 16.19 10.89 21.72
CA GLN A 171 16.87 12.06 22.25
C GLN A 171 15.81 13.14 22.63
N ASP A 172 15.88 14.32 22.05
CA ASP A 172 14.92 15.40 22.32
C ASP A 172 13.87 15.60 21.20
N ARG A 173 13.81 14.71 20.24
CA ARG A 173 12.87 14.78 19.11
C ARG A 173 11.73 13.78 19.27
N GLU A 174 10.51 14.26 19.10
CA GLU A 174 9.35 13.39 18.94
C GLU A 174 9.29 12.86 17.51
N ILE A 175 9.03 11.57 17.38
CA ILE A 175 8.91 10.85 16.11
C ILE A 175 7.58 10.14 16.10
N PHE A 176 6.89 10.27 14.99
CA PHE A 176 5.62 9.58 14.75
C PHE A 176 5.83 8.43 13.76
N ILE A 177 5.12 7.35 14.02
CA ILE A 177 5.04 6.18 13.14
C ILE A 177 3.57 5.85 13.00
N SER A 178 3.04 5.85 11.78
CA SER A 178 1.65 5.50 11.50
C SER A 178 1.58 4.53 10.33
N GLY A 179 0.65 3.61 10.39
CA GLY A 179 0.47 2.65 9.33
C GLY A 179 -0.91 2.04 9.29
N VAL A 180 -1.24 1.53 8.12
CA VAL A 180 -2.47 0.81 7.84
C VAL A 180 -2.13 -0.54 7.19
N SER A 181 -2.95 -1.54 7.46
CA SER A 181 -2.80 -2.85 6.84
C SER A 181 -4.15 -3.49 6.56
N LYS A 182 -4.16 -4.44 5.62
CA LYS A 182 -5.32 -5.27 5.34
C LYS A 182 -4.91 -6.74 5.25
N GLY A 183 -5.85 -7.62 5.51
CA GLY A 183 -5.74 -9.07 5.38
C GLY A 183 -6.65 -9.77 6.37
N SER A 184 -7.37 -10.80 5.90
CA SER A 184 -8.26 -11.61 6.72
C SER A 184 -8.27 -13.09 6.32
N GLY A 185 -7.77 -13.44 5.15
CA GLY A 185 -7.58 -14.79 4.63
C GLY A 185 -6.45 -14.83 3.62
N MET A 186 -6.03 -16.02 3.19
CA MET A 186 -4.85 -16.27 2.37
C MET A 186 -3.59 -15.73 3.06
N ILE A 187 -3.42 -16.04 4.36
CA ILE A 187 -2.30 -15.55 5.19
C ILE A 187 -1.44 -16.72 5.68
N HIS A 188 -0.18 -16.68 5.26
CA HIS A 188 0.86 -17.63 5.64
C HIS A 188 2.19 -16.88 5.85
N PRO A 189 3.06 -17.23 6.82
CA PRO A 189 4.40 -16.65 6.98
C PRO A 189 5.24 -16.63 5.69
N ASN A 190 6.25 -15.79 5.61
CA ASN A 190 7.11 -15.47 4.46
C ASN A 190 6.52 -14.46 3.46
N MET A 191 5.98 -13.37 4.00
CA MET A 191 5.27 -12.34 3.23
C MET A 191 4.08 -12.96 2.49
N ALA A 192 3.05 -13.22 3.27
CA ALA A 192 1.80 -13.79 2.78
C ALA A 192 0.61 -12.93 3.14
N THR A 193 -0.12 -12.58 2.15
CA THR A 193 -1.42 -11.92 2.01
C THR A 193 -1.68 -10.75 2.91
N MET A 194 -0.88 -9.74 2.70
CA MET A 194 -1.25 -8.45 3.25
C MET A 194 -0.72 -7.32 2.39
N LEU A 195 -1.45 -6.26 2.38
CA LEU A 195 -0.90 -4.96 2.03
C LEU A 195 -0.73 -4.18 3.31
N SER A 196 0.47 -3.70 3.56
CA SER A 196 0.78 -2.84 4.69
C SER A 196 1.61 -1.66 4.25
N PHE A 197 1.21 -0.49 4.72
CA PHE A 197 1.86 0.79 4.42
C PHE A 197 2.13 1.50 5.73
N ILE A 198 3.41 1.69 6.06
CA ILE A 198 3.86 2.36 7.28
C ILE A 198 4.72 3.55 6.89
N ALA A 199 4.48 4.68 7.52
CA ALA A 199 5.28 5.88 7.35
C ALA A 199 5.79 6.40 8.70
N THR A 200 6.90 7.11 8.66
CA THR A 200 7.49 7.80 9.80
C THR A 200 8.14 9.10 9.35
N ASP A 201 8.18 10.08 10.23
CA ASP A 201 8.94 11.32 10.06
C ASP A 201 10.40 11.23 10.58
N ALA A 202 10.83 10.01 10.96
CA ALA A 202 12.22 9.75 11.30
C ALA A 202 13.13 9.85 10.06
N SER A 203 14.26 10.51 10.22
CA SER A 203 15.30 10.54 9.19
C SER A 203 16.15 9.26 9.27
N ILE A 204 15.94 8.33 8.33
CA ILE A 204 16.61 7.04 8.28
C ILE A 204 17.32 6.91 6.93
N ASN A 205 18.59 6.50 6.91
CA ASN A 205 19.26 6.21 5.65
C ASN A 205 18.74 4.91 5.01
N GLN A 206 18.87 4.77 3.69
CA GLN A 206 18.28 3.66 2.93
C GLN A 206 18.74 2.28 3.43
N ILE A 207 20.05 2.12 3.69
CA ILE A 207 20.63 0.84 4.13
C ILE A 207 20.00 0.38 5.46
N LEU A 208 19.87 1.32 6.40
CA LEU A 208 19.25 1.03 7.70
C LEU A 208 17.76 0.76 7.56
N LEU A 209 17.06 1.53 6.71
CA LEU A 209 15.63 1.34 6.45
C LEU A 209 15.35 -0.06 5.89
N ASP A 210 16.14 -0.49 4.89
CA ASP A 210 16.01 -1.81 4.27
C ASP A 210 16.28 -2.95 5.27
N LYS A 211 17.25 -2.76 6.16
CA LYS A 211 17.55 -3.72 7.22
C LYS A 211 16.43 -3.79 8.25
N LEU A 212 15.98 -2.64 8.74
CA LEU A 212 14.91 -2.56 9.74
C LEU A 212 13.60 -3.14 9.20
N LEU A 213 13.23 -2.83 7.96
CA LEU A 213 12.01 -3.36 7.35
C LEU A 213 12.02 -4.89 7.31
N LYS A 214 13.13 -5.51 6.91
CA LYS A 214 13.27 -6.97 6.91
C LYS A 214 13.17 -7.55 8.31
N GLU A 215 13.83 -6.95 9.29
CA GLU A 215 13.85 -7.40 10.67
C GLU A 215 12.45 -7.31 11.30
N VAL A 216 11.78 -6.17 11.20
CA VAL A 216 10.43 -5.99 11.77
C VAL A 216 9.41 -6.88 11.08
N THR A 217 9.55 -7.15 9.78
CA THR A 217 8.68 -8.08 9.05
C THR A 217 8.77 -9.48 9.65
N GLN A 218 9.97 -9.96 9.93
CA GLN A 218 10.19 -11.29 10.54
C GLN A 218 9.59 -11.39 11.95
N GLN A 219 9.62 -10.30 12.71
CA GLN A 219 9.11 -10.25 14.09
C GLN A 219 7.62 -9.92 14.19
N SER A 220 6.95 -9.63 13.08
CA SER A 220 5.54 -9.20 13.05
C SER A 220 4.73 -9.96 12.01
N PHE A 221 4.69 -9.49 10.79
CA PHE A 221 3.82 -10.02 9.74
C PHE A 221 4.13 -11.47 9.38
N ASN A 222 5.40 -11.86 9.37
CA ASN A 222 5.80 -13.25 9.14
C ASN A 222 5.49 -14.19 10.33
N CYS A 223 4.97 -13.67 11.44
CA CYS A 223 4.48 -14.47 12.56
C CYS A 223 2.98 -14.76 12.48
N ILE A 224 2.29 -14.29 11.43
CA ILE A 224 0.83 -14.39 11.30
C ILE A 224 0.49 -15.47 10.28
N THR A 225 -0.43 -16.37 10.64
CA THR A 225 -1.08 -17.30 9.69
C THR A 225 -2.57 -17.38 9.97
N VAL A 226 -3.38 -17.60 8.93
CA VAL A 226 -4.83 -17.81 9.04
C VAL A 226 -5.24 -19.12 8.41
N ASP A 227 -4.84 -19.40 7.18
CA ASP A 227 -5.27 -20.56 6.40
C ASP A 227 -4.10 -21.29 5.72
N GLY A 228 -2.90 -20.82 5.90
CA GLY A 228 -1.69 -21.44 5.33
C GLY A 228 -1.45 -21.18 3.86
N ASP A 229 -2.29 -20.34 3.21
CA ASP A 229 -2.14 -20.01 1.79
C ASP A 229 -1.26 -18.77 1.59
N THR A 230 -0.40 -18.82 0.55
CA THR A 230 0.44 -17.69 0.16
C THR A 230 -0.21 -16.86 -0.95
N SER A 231 -0.15 -15.54 -0.84
CA SER A 231 -0.69 -14.63 -1.84
C SER A 231 0.31 -14.31 -2.95
N THR A 232 -0.22 -13.83 -4.06
CA THR A 232 0.50 -13.33 -5.21
C THR A 232 0.91 -11.87 -5.09
N ASN A 233 0.31 -11.10 -4.15
CA ASN A 233 0.35 -9.64 -4.13
C ASN A 233 0.97 -9.02 -2.88
N ASP A 234 1.43 -9.81 -1.92
CA ASP A 234 1.86 -9.28 -0.63
C ASP A 234 2.95 -8.23 -0.78
N SER A 235 2.74 -7.15 -0.07
CA SER A 235 3.65 -6.01 -0.07
C SER A 235 3.59 -5.30 1.28
N PHE A 236 4.76 -5.05 1.85
CA PHE A 236 4.95 -4.21 3.02
C PHE A 236 5.94 -3.09 2.68
N ILE A 237 5.47 -1.85 2.72
CA ILE A 237 6.20 -0.63 2.37
C ILE A 237 6.34 0.23 3.61
#